data_fadd5b47ef7bfd6640cf02d845cd1757
#
_entry.id   fadd5b47ef7bfd6640cf02d845cd1757
#
_cell.length_a   1.000
_cell.length_b   1.000
_cell.length_c   1.000
_cell.angle_alpha   90.00
_cell.angle_beta   90.00
_cell.angle_gamma   90.00
#
_symmetry.space_group_name_H-M   'P 1'
#
loop_
_entity.id
_entity.type
_entity.pdbx_description
1 polymer ?
#
loop_
_entity_poly.entity_id
_entity_poly.type
_entity_poly.pdbx_seq_one_letter_code
_entity_poly.pdbx_strand_id
1 'polypeptide(L)'
;MLAANHDSSRARIAPVFDALQSRRNDWVRALLLLNRGGNQAAVDLEGLDLKFDKGYWGRTERSFDPPVALLSWLIRHPPPQLLAPPVVPERTLLADGEPAVVARALHALRTSAAPKGWHLLEGPAVPDVMIETPDALIVIECASPEPHGKPDSAVLSGRHPMWRHIDAAWEIRGRRRVFGFYVVPGQEPDGGLPPIVEAAFGEALSEPLLEANFPHRSTRERDAITTCFLGGTSWNLVCKKFNISSTSLPRTIRDSPV
;
A
#
# COMPACT_ATOMS: atom_id res chain seq x y z
N MET A 1 19.92 11.15 -11.31
CA MET A 1 20.61 10.40 -10.23
C MET A 1 19.71 10.13 -9.02
N LEU A 2 18.48 9.67 -9.21
CA LEU A 2 17.52 9.37 -8.11
C LEU A 2 17.14 7.88 -8.02
N ALA A 3 17.61 7.05 -8.94
CA ALA A 3 17.28 5.62 -8.96
C ALA A 3 18.02 4.76 -7.90
N ALA A 4 19.11 5.24 -7.33
CA ALA A 4 19.93 4.46 -6.39
C ALA A 4 19.39 4.39 -4.95
N ASN A 5 18.46 5.27 -4.56
CA ASN A 5 17.97 5.33 -3.17
C ASN A 5 16.85 4.31 -2.86
N HIS A 6 16.18 3.76 -3.87
CA HIS A 6 15.14 2.76 -3.66
C HIS A 6 15.67 1.35 -3.34
N ASP A 7 16.84 1.02 -3.83
CA ASP A 7 17.38 -0.35 -3.77
C ASP A 7 17.82 -0.77 -2.36
N SER A 8 18.26 0.16 -1.54
CA SER A 8 18.84 -0.17 -0.22
C SER A 8 17.79 -0.55 0.84
N SER A 9 16.60 0.05 0.79
CA SER A 9 15.51 -0.32 1.71
C SER A 9 14.92 -1.69 1.34
N ARG A 10 14.74 -1.94 0.05
CA ARG A 10 14.28 -3.24 -0.46
C ARG A 10 15.26 -4.36 -0.17
N ALA A 11 16.56 -4.12 -0.16
CA ALA A 11 17.56 -5.11 0.18
C ALA A 11 17.45 -5.63 1.64
N ARG A 12 16.77 -4.90 2.54
CA ARG A 12 16.51 -5.31 3.92
C ARG A 12 15.27 -6.18 4.09
N ILE A 13 14.34 -6.17 3.14
CA ILE A 13 13.05 -6.84 3.25
C ILE A 13 13.24 -8.34 3.49
N ALA A 14 13.86 -9.05 2.56
CA ALA A 14 14.01 -10.49 2.66
C ALA A 14 14.77 -10.91 3.93
N PRO A 15 15.97 -10.38 4.26
CA PRO A 15 16.67 -10.77 5.47
C PRO A 15 15.86 -10.59 6.77
N VAL A 16 15.10 -9.51 6.87
CA VAL A 16 14.31 -9.23 8.07
C VAL A 16 13.08 -10.11 8.16
N PHE A 17 12.30 -10.20 7.08
CA PHE A 17 11.06 -10.97 7.10
C PHE A 17 11.29 -12.49 7.11
N ASP A 18 12.36 -12.99 6.51
CA ASP A 18 12.79 -14.38 6.64
C ASP A 18 13.18 -14.71 8.09
N ALA A 19 13.90 -13.79 8.75
CA ALA A 19 14.23 -13.93 10.17
C ALA A 19 12.98 -13.89 11.06
N LEU A 20 11.97 -13.08 10.74
CA LEU A 20 10.69 -13.04 11.45
C LEU A 20 9.90 -14.32 11.23
N GLN A 21 9.80 -14.79 10.00
CA GLN A 21 9.08 -16.03 9.65
C GLN A 21 9.66 -17.26 10.36
N SER A 22 10.97 -17.30 10.57
CA SER A 22 11.62 -18.40 11.27
C SER A 22 11.29 -18.47 12.78
N ARG A 23 10.66 -17.42 13.31
CA ARG A 23 10.31 -17.34 14.74
C ARG A 23 8.99 -18.07 15.01
N ARG A 24 8.95 -18.75 16.13
CA ARG A 24 7.69 -19.27 16.70
C ARG A 24 6.99 -18.12 17.42
N ASN A 25 5.67 -17.97 17.24
CA ASN A 25 4.77 -17.08 17.97
C ASN A 25 4.64 -15.64 17.42
N ASP A 26 3.61 -15.00 17.85
CA ASP A 26 3.02 -13.64 17.84
C ASP A 26 3.85 -12.46 17.30
N TRP A 27 4.88 -12.73 16.47
CA TRP A 27 5.69 -11.67 15.89
C TRP A 27 4.83 -10.70 15.03
N VAL A 28 3.78 -11.20 14.41
CA VAL A 28 2.86 -10.37 13.61
C VAL A 28 2.16 -9.35 14.51
N ARG A 29 1.62 -9.80 15.65
CA ARG A 29 1.00 -8.91 16.64
C ARG A 29 2.01 -7.88 17.16
N ALA A 30 3.20 -8.33 17.53
CA ALA A 30 4.25 -7.45 18.02
C ALA A 30 4.71 -6.43 16.96
N LEU A 31 4.74 -6.82 15.68
CA LEU A 31 5.07 -5.93 14.56
C LEU A 31 3.99 -4.85 14.38
N LEU A 32 2.71 -5.21 14.41
CA LEU A 32 1.60 -4.25 14.32
C LEU A 32 1.64 -3.22 15.45
N LEU A 33 2.02 -3.60 16.66
CA LEU A 33 2.12 -2.71 17.83
C LEU A 33 3.32 -1.77 17.81
N LEU A 34 4.29 -1.95 16.89
CA LEU A 34 5.42 -1.04 16.74
C LEU A 34 5.09 0.24 15.98
N ASN A 35 3.97 0.27 15.26
CA ASN A 35 3.62 1.38 14.37
C ASN A 35 3.21 2.64 15.15
N ARG A 36 3.45 3.81 14.57
CA ARG A 36 3.16 5.15 15.10
C ARG A 36 2.70 6.07 13.97
N GLY A 37 2.04 7.17 14.33
CA GLY A 37 1.67 8.22 13.37
C GLY A 37 0.42 7.94 12.53
N GLY A 38 -0.15 6.74 12.61
CA GLY A 38 -1.41 6.40 11.95
C GLY A 38 -2.61 6.40 12.91
N ASN A 39 -3.70 5.76 12.51
CA ASN A 39 -4.90 5.65 13.33
C ASN A 39 -4.73 4.60 14.45
N GLN A 40 -3.99 4.96 15.49
CA GLN A 40 -3.64 4.06 16.59
C GLN A 40 -4.83 3.69 17.48
N ALA A 41 -5.83 4.58 17.59
CA ALA A 41 -7.03 4.31 18.39
C ALA A 41 -7.87 3.14 17.83
N ALA A 42 -7.65 2.79 16.56
CA ALA A 42 -8.34 1.70 15.89
C ALA A 42 -7.61 0.35 15.97
N VAL A 43 -6.42 0.29 16.59
CA VAL A 43 -5.63 -0.95 16.72
C VAL A 43 -6.15 -1.78 17.89
N ASP A 44 -7.40 -2.18 17.82
CA ASP A 44 -7.89 -3.26 18.67
C ASP A 44 -7.51 -4.58 18.01
N LEU A 45 -6.50 -5.23 18.58
CA LEU A 45 -6.03 -6.56 18.16
C LEU A 45 -6.60 -7.69 19.05
N GLU A 46 -7.44 -7.34 20.05
CA GLU A 46 -8.02 -8.31 20.94
C GLU A 46 -8.91 -9.29 20.18
N GLY A 47 -8.83 -10.56 20.51
CA GLY A 47 -9.61 -11.61 19.87
C GLY A 47 -9.18 -11.99 18.45
N LEU A 48 -8.22 -11.29 17.81
CA LEU A 48 -7.77 -11.65 16.47
C LEU A 48 -6.75 -12.81 16.52
N ASP A 49 -6.96 -13.80 15.66
CA ASP A 49 -5.93 -14.80 15.35
C ASP A 49 -4.94 -14.21 14.31
N LEU A 50 -3.83 -13.72 14.84
CA LEU A 50 -2.74 -13.13 14.08
C LEU A 50 -1.56 -14.09 13.88
N LYS A 51 -1.81 -15.39 14.03
CA LYS A 51 -0.80 -16.40 13.71
C LYS A 51 -0.42 -16.30 12.24
N PHE A 52 0.88 -16.19 11.96
CA PHE A 52 1.39 -16.15 10.60
C PHE A 52 0.95 -17.39 9.81
N ASP A 53 0.33 -17.20 8.67
CA ASP A 53 -0.08 -18.24 7.74
C ASP A 53 0.78 -18.21 6.48
N LYS A 54 0.78 -17.06 5.77
CA LYS A 54 1.55 -16.86 4.53
C LYS A 54 2.17 -15.49 4.47
N GLY A 55 3.31 -15.40 3.79
CA GLY A 55 3.98 -14.15 3.53
C GLY A 55 4.48 -14.06 2.09
N TYR A 56 4.47 -12.84 1.56
CA TYR A 56 4.91 -12.54 0.21
C TYR A 56 5.84 -11.33 0.27
N TRP A 57 7.11 -11.55 -0.07
CA TRP A 57 8.16 -10.53 -0.12
C TRP A 57 9.35 -10.99 -0.94
N GLY A 58 10.14 -10.05 -1.42
CA GLY A 58 11.34 -10.33 -2.19
C GLY A 58 11.02 -11.03 -3.51
N ARG A 59 11.24 -12.35 -3.60
CA ARG A 59 11.00 -13.11 -4.83
C ARG A 59 9.58 -13.64 -4.99
N THR A 60 8.76 -13.51 -3.96
CA THR A 60 7.38 -14.03 -3.93
C THR A 60 6.37 -12.90 -3.84
N GLU A 61 6.61 -11.79 -4.54
CA GLU A 61 5.69 -10.65 -4.56
C GLU A 61 4.29 -11.09 -4.99
N ARG A 62 3.28 -10.50 -4.34
CA ARG A 62 1.88 -10.71 -4.68
C ARG A 62 1.26 -9.40 -5.13
N SER A 63 0.60 -9.44 -6.29
CA SER A 63 -0.17 -8.32 -6.79
C SER A 63 -1.65 -8.47 -6.43
N PHE A 64 -2.32 -7.34 -6.29
CA PHE A 64 -3.76 -7.23 -6.15
C PHE A 64 -4.34 -6.50 -7.34
N ASP A 65 -5.41 -7.01 -7.91
CA ASP A 65 -6.14 -6.28 -8.93
C ASP A 65 -6.80 -5.03 -8.30
N PRO A 66 -6.92 -3.93 -9.07
CA PRO A 66 -7.65 -2.76 -8.62
C PRO A 66 -9.11 -3.11 -8.31
N PRO A 67 -9.73 -2.47 -7.29
CA PRO A 67 -11.15 -2.69 -7.01
C PRO A 67 -12.02 -2.43 -8.24
N VAL A 68 -12.95 -3.35 -8.51
CA VAL A 68 -13.90 -3.20 -9.63
C VAL A 68 -14.75 -1.92 -9.47
N ALA A 69 -15.05 -1.55 -8.23
CA ALA A 69 -15.75 -0.30 -7.93
C ALA A 69 -14.94 0.92 -8.38
N LEU A 70 -13.62 0.94 -8.14
CA LEU A 70 -12.72 2.00 -8.61
C LEU A 70 -12.68 2.07 -10.14
N LEU A 71 -12.44 0.92 -10.80
CA LEU A 71 -12.41 0.88 -12.26
C LEU A 71 -13.73 1.33 -12.87
N SER A 72 -14.85 0.93 -12.26
CA SER A 72 -16.19 1.36 -12.69
C SER A 72 -16.42 2.86 -12.49
N TRP A 73 -15.87 3.44 -11.42
CA TRP A 73 -15.92 4.88 -11.18
C TRP A 73 -15.07 5.63 -12.22
N LEU A 74 -13.83 5.19 -12.47
CA LEU A 74 -12.93 5.77 -13.46
C LEU A 74 -13.52 5.76 -14.89
N ILE A 75 -14.22 4.68 -15.25
CA ILE A 75 -14.89 4.59 -16.55
C ILE A 75 -16.01 5.64 -16.69
N ARG A 76 -16.71 5.96 -15.59
CA ARG A 76 -17.77 6.99 -15.59
C ARG A 76 -17.25 8.42 -15.42
N HIS A 77 -16.05 8.56 -14.84
CA HIS A 77 -15.40 9.84 -14.54
C HIS A 77 -13.97 9.79 -15.08
N PRO A 78 -13.80 9.73 -16.40
CA PRO A 78 -12.50 9.55 -17.02
C PRO A 78 -11.60 10.76 -16.72
N PRO A 79 -10.43 10.55 -16.09
CA PRO A 79 -9.54 11.65 -15.80
C PRO A 79 -8.77 12.10 -17.05
N PRO A 80 -8.35 13.37 -17.12
CA PRO A 80 -7.64 13.91 -18.28
C PRO A 80 -6.37 13.14 -18.68
N GLN A 81 -5.75 12.46 -17.74
CA GLN A 81 -4.55 11.64 -17.95
C GLN A 81 -4.77 10.44 -18.88
N LEU A 82 -6.02 10.06 -19.14
CA LEU A 82 -6.34 9.03 -20.13
C LEU A 82 -5.86 9.36 -21.55
N LEU A 83 -5.72 10.63 -21.84
CA LEU A 83 -5.26 11.14 -23.14
C LEU A 83 -3.74 11.29 -23.24
N ALA A 84 -3.00 10.90 -22.17
CA ALA A 84 -1.54 10.89 -22.22
C ALA A 84 -1.02 9.81 -23.20
N PRO A 85 0.04 10.08 -23.98
CA PRO A 85 0.64 9.10 -24.88
C PRO A 85 1.14 7.84 -24.14
N PRO A 86 1.02 6.65 -24.77
CA PRO A 86 0.43 6.40 -26.08
C PRO A 86 -1.11 6.45 -26.04
N VAL A 87 -1.71 7.21 -26.95
CA VAL A 87 -3.17 7.36 -27.02
C VAL A 87 -3.80 6.08 -27.57
N VAL A 88 -4.73 5.52 -26.81
CA VAL A 88 -5.54 4.37 -27.23
C VAL A 88 -6.90 4.89 -27.72
N PRO A 89 -7.31 4.58 -28.95
CA PRO A 89 -8.55 5.14 -29.54
C PRO A 89 -9.79 4.98 -28.65
N GLU A 90 -9.95 3.81 -28.02
CA GLU A 90 -11.06 3.53 -27.10
C GLU A 90 -11.01 4.42 -25.85
N ARG A 91 -9.82 4.81 -25.38
CA ARG A 91 -9.67 5.74 -24.26
C ARG A 91 -10.07 7.17 -24.62
N THR A 92 -9.82 7.58 -25.84
CA THR A 92 -10.31 8.89 -26.36
C THR A 92 -11.84 8.90 -26.36
N LEU A 93 -12.47 7.89 -26.96
CA LEU A 93 -13.92 7.77 -26.97
C LEU A 93 -14.53 7.66 -25.57
N LEU A 94 -13.82 7.02 -24.63
CA LEU A 94 -14.21 6.97 -23.24
C LEU A 94 -14.14 8.37 -22.58
N ALA A 95 -13.08 9.12 -22.84
CA ALA A 95 -12.94 10.50 -22.35
C ALA A 95 -14.01 11.43 -22.90
N ASP A 96 -14.44 11.21 -24.14
CA ASP A 96 -15.53 11.94 -24.80
C ASP A 96 -16.92 11.50 -24.30
N GLY A 97 -16.97 10.49 -23.41
CA GLY A 97 -18.22 9.99 -22.83
C GLY A 97 -19.07 9.17 -23.79
N GLU A 98 -18.50 8.55 -24.83
CA GLU A 98 -19.25 7.76 -25.82
C GLU A 98 -20.01 6.61 -25.11
N PRO A 99 -21.37 6.63 -25.13
CA PRO A 99 -22.16 5.71 -24.31
C PRO A 99 -21.93 4.23 -24.62
N ALA A 100 -21.70 3.89 -25.89
CA ALA A 100 -21.46 2.51 -26.31
C ALA A 100 -20.11 1.99 -25.78
N VAL A 101 -19.08 2.85 -25.71
CA VAL A 101 -17.76 2.53 -25.18
C VAL A 101 -17.81 2.37 -23.67
N VAL A 102 -18.47 3.29 -22.96
CA VAL A 102 -18.72 3.21 -21.52
C VAL A 102 -19.46 1.91 -21.16
N ALA A 103 -20.55 1.60 -21.84
CA ALA A 103 -21.34 0.38 -21.60
C ALA A 103 -20.50 -0.88 -21.82
N ARG A 104 -19.72 -0.95 -22.88
CA ARG A 104 -18.83 -2.08 -23.20
C ARG A 104 -17.75 -2.26 -22.14
N ALA A 105 -17.11 -1.18 -21.70
CA ALA A 105 -16.09 -1.20 -20.64
C ALA A 105 -16.67 -1.73 -19.31
N LEU A 106 -17.81 -1.19 -18.88
CA LEU A 106 -18.49 -1.62 -17.66
C LEU A 106 -19.00 -3.08 -17.74
N HIS A 107 -19.40 -3.54 -18.91
CA HIS A 107 -19.77 -4.93 -19.14
C HIS A 107 -18.54 -5.84 -18.99
N ALA A 108 -17.44 -5.49 -19.62
CA ALA A 108 -16.19 -6.25 -19.54
C ALA A 108 -15.68 -6.41 -18.09
N LEU A 109 -15.78 -5.37 -17.26
CA LEU A 109 -15.40 -5.46 -15.83
C LEU A 109 -16.26 -6.45 -15.04
N ARG A 110 -17.56 -6.59 -15.38
CA ARG A 110 -18.48 -7.45 -14.66
C ARG A 110 -18.43 -8.92 -15.10
N THR A 111 -18.05 -9.17 -16.33
CA THR A 111 -18.14 -10.50 -16.93
C THR A 111 -16.81 -11.24 -16.99
N SER A 112 -15.68 -10.55 -16.80
CA SER A 112 -14.34 -11.14 -16.85
C SER A 112 -13.84 -11.47 -15.44
N ALA A 113 -13.48 -12.73 -15.21
CA ALA A 113 -12.81 -13.14 -13.96
C ALA A 113 -11.41 -12.51 -13.78
N ALA A 114 -10.76 -12.15 -14.90
CA ALA A 114 -9.49 -11.43 -14.93
C ALA A 114 -9.56 -10.40 -16.07
N PRO A 115 -10.13 -9.23 -15.82
CA PRO A 115 -10.30 -8.22 -16.85
C PRO A 115 -8.94 -7.81 -17.43
N LYS A 116 -8.87 -7.77 -18.76
CA LYS A 116 -7.68 -7.34 -19.50
C LYS A 116 -8.12 -6.37 -20.59
N GLY A 117 -7.30 -5.39 -20.88
CA GLY A 117 -7.52 -4.49 -22.01
C GLY A 117 -7.49 -3.01 -21.65
N TRP A 118 -7.89 -2.20 -22.60
CA TRP A 118 -7.81 -0.76 -22.54
C TRP A 118 -8.66 -0.12 -21.42
N HIS A 119 -9.68 -0.80 -20.94
CA HIS A 119 -10.58 -0.37 -19.87
C HIS A 119 -10.01 -0.55 -18.46
N LEU A 120 -8.86 -1.17 -18.33
CA LEU A 120 -8.12 -1.21 -17.06
C LEU A 120 -7.39 0.11 -16.90
N LEU A 121 -8.02 1.03 -16.18
CA LEU A 121 -7.53 2.39 -16.00
C LEU A 121 -6.58 2.53 -14.82
N GLU A 122 -6.42 1.50 -14.03
CA GLU A 122 -5.41 1.41 -12.97
C GLU A 122 -4.73 0.04 -13.00
N GLY A 123 -3.44 0.04 -12.76
CA GLY A 123 -2.64 -1.18 -12.67
C GLY A 123 -2.77 -1.88 -11.32
N PRO A 124 -2.26 -3.11 -11.20
CA PRO A 124 -2.28 -3.86 -9.95
C PRO A 124 -1.47 -3.13 -8.86
N ALA A 125 -1.92 -3.31 -7.61
CA ALA A 125 -1.18 -2.87 -6.43
C ALA A 125 -0.20 -3.98 -6.01
N VAL A 126 1.08 -3.65 -5.86
CA VAL A 126 2.14 -4.60 -5.48
C VAL A 126 2.84 -4.04 -4.23
N PRO A 127 2.41 -4.41 -3.02
CA PRO A 127 3.11 -4.01 -1.80
C PRO A 127 4.47 -4.70 -1.71
N ASP A 128 5.45 -4.05 -1.08
CA ASP A 128 6.78 -4.63 -0.83
C ASP A 128 6.71 -5.89 0.03
N VAL A 129 5.77 -5.92 0.98
CA VAL A 129 5.48 -7.09 1.81
C VAL A 129 3.98 -7.25 2.00
N MET A 130 3.50 -8.48 1.88
CA MET A 130 2.15 -8.86 2.28
C MET A 130 2.21 -10.04 3.25
N ILE A 131 1.38 -9.98 4.30
CA ILE A 131 1.23 -11.06 5.29
C ILE A 131 -0.24 -11.43 5.40
N GLU A 132 -0.50 -12.73 5.35
CA GLU A 132 -1.82 -13.29 5.62
C GLU A 132 -1.82 -14.01 6.97
N THR A 133 -2.88 -13.77 7.73
CA THR A 133 -3.24 -14.50 8.94
C THR A 133 -4.69 -14.95 8.82
N PRO A 134 -5.20 -15.82 9.71
CA PRO A 134 -6.62 -16.18 9.72
C PRO A 134 -7.54 -14.96 9.75
N ASP A 135 -7.21 -13.93 10.55
CA ASP A 135 -8.08 -12.77 10.78
C ASP A 135 -7.58 -11.45 10.20
N ALA A 136 -6.42 -11.43 9.52
CA ALA A 136 -5.90 -10.19 8.93
C ALA A 136 -5.19 -10.38 7.58
N LEU A 137 -5.27 -9.32 6.77
CA LEU A 137 -4.39 -9.04 5.64
C LEU A 137 -3.54 -7.82 5.99
N ILE A 138 -2.22 -7.93 5.86
CA ILE A 138 -1.30 -6.87 6.24
C ILE A 138 -0.47 -6.51 5.01
N VAL A 139 -0.48 -5.25 4.63
CA VAL A 139 0.30 -4.71 3.52
C VAL A 139 1.33 -3.70 4.05
N ILE A 140 2.57 -3.83 3.60
CA ILE A 140 3.69 -3.05 4.12
C ILE A 140 4.48 -2.47 2.95
N GLU A 141 4.77 -1.19 3.04
CA GLU A 141 5.70 -0.47 2.18
C GLU A 141 7.01 -0.22 2.91
N CYS A 142 8.11 -0.54 2.27
CA CYS A 142 9.46 -0.42 2.82
C CYS A 142 10.23 0.75 2.20
N ALA A 143 9.54 1.84 1.98
CA ALA A 143 10.07 3.10 1.44
C ALA A 143 9.61 4.28 2.28
N SER A 144 10.33 5.40 2.21
CA SER A 144 9.84 6.64 2.82
C SER A 144 8.55 7.07 2.10
N PRO A 145 7.50 7.44 2.84
CA PRO A 145 6.29 7.97 2.24
C PRO A 145 6.62 9.26 1.48
N GLU A 146 6.25 9.31 0.22
CA GLU A 146 6.29 10.56 -0.54
C GLU A 146 4.94 11.26 -0.32
N PRO A 147 4.93 12.57 0.01
CA PRO A 147 3.69 13.32 0.25
C PRO A 147 2.72 13.27 -0.93
N HIS A 148 3.27 13.22 -2.12
CA HIS A 148 2.52 13.10 -3.36
C HIS A 148 2.91 11.79 -4.01
N GLY A 149 1.97 10.86 -4.14
CA GLY A 149 2.19 9.57 -4.78
C GLY A 149 2.95 9.72 -6.09
N LYS A 150 3.83 8.78 -6.39
CA LYS A 150 4.57 8.80 -7.67
C LYS A 150 3.60 8.91 -8.85
N PRO A 151 3.97 9.69 -9.89
CA PRO A 151 3.16 9.84 -11.10
C PRO A 151 2.87 8.52 -11.85
N ASP A 152 3.45 7.40 -11.42
CA ASP A 152 3.41 6.10 -12.10
C ASP A 152 2.09 5.32 -11.97
N SER A 153 1.13 5.76 -11.17
CA SER A 153 -0.22 5.24 -11.31
C SER A 153 -0.88 5.93 -12.51
N ALA A 154 -1.00 5.19 -13.58
CA ALA A 154 -1.22 5.72 -14.93
C ALA A 154 -2.47 6.61 -15.13
N VAL A 155 -3.42 6.64 -14.21
CA VAL A 155 -4.69 7.33 -14.43
C VAL A 155 -5.15 8.24 -13.30
N LEU A 156 -5.02 7.83 -12.03
CA LEU A 156 -5.19 8.74 -10.90
C LEU A 156 -3.82 9.25 -10.47
N SER A 157 -3.38 10.36 -11.08
CA SER A 157 -2.18 11.06 -10.65
C SER A 157 -2.32 11.47 -9.19
N GLY A 158 -1.35 11.08 -8.37
CA GLY A 158 -1.34 11.44 -6.95
C GLY A 158 -2.06 10.47 -6.01
N ARG A 159 -2.52 9.31 -6.48
CA ARG A 159 -3.03 8.29 -5.57
C ARG A 159 -1.88 7.74 -4.72
N HIS A 160 -2.02 7.90 -3.40
CA HIS A 160 -1.00 7.52 -2.44
C HIS A 160 -0.77 5.99 -2.45
N PRO A 161 0.48 5.49 -2.55
CA PRO A 161 0.76 4.06 -2.71
C PRO A 161 0.12 3.20 -1.64
N MET A 162 0.24 3.57 -0.36
CA MET A 162 -0.34 2.81 0.74
C MET A 162 -1.87 2.70 0.64
N TRP A 163 -2.55 3.77 0.22
CA TRP A 163 -4.00 3.72 0.03
C TRP A 163 -4.41 2.80 -1.12
N ARG A 164 -3.59 2.69 -2.17
CA ARG A 164 -3.81 1.71 -3.24
C ARG A 164 -3.75 0.28 -2.70
N HIS A 165 -2.75 -0.01 -1.85
CA HIS A 165 -2.58 -1.34 -1.27
C HIS A 165 -3.69 -1.67 -0.29
N ILE A 166 -4.05 -0.74 0.60
CA ILE A 166 -5.15 -0.93 1.56
C ILE A 166 -6.47 -1.13 0.83
N ASP A 167 -6.79 -0.32 -0.19
CA ASP A 167 -8.04 -0.42 -0.95
C ASP A 167 -8.17 -1.75 -1.70
N ALA A 168 -7.09 -2.20 -2.33
CA ALA A 168 -7.06 -3.48 -3.03
C ALA A 168 -7.17 -4.67 -2.05
N ALA A 169 -6.48 -4.61 -0.90
CA ALA A 169 -6.61 -5.60 0.16
C ALA A 169 -8.01 -5.60 0.79
N TRP A 170 -8.62 -4.41 0.94
CA TRP A 170 -9.98 -4.25 1.43
C TRP A 170 -11.00 -4.97 0.56
N GLU A 171 -10.83 -4.95 -0.76
CA GLU A 171 -11.74 -5.63 -1.69
C GLU A 171 -11.74 -7.16 -1.50
N ILE A 172 -10.58 -7.74 -1.26
CA ILE A 172 -10.42 -9.20 -1.18
C ILE A 172 -10.39 -9.75 0.25
N ARG A 173 -10.54 -8.89 1.27
CA ARG A 173 -10.35 -9.28 2.67
C ARG A 173 -11.31 -10.35 3.18
N GLY A 174 -12.51 -10.45 2.60
CA GLY A 174 -13.59 -11.26 3.15
C GLY A 174 -13.99 -10.77 4.55
N ARG A 175 -13.82 -11.61 5.58
CA ARG A 175 -14.08 -11.25 6.99
C ARG A 175 -12.84 -10.75 7.72
N ARG A 176 -11.66 -10.82 7.09
CA ARG A 176 -10.39 -10.41 7.69
C ARG A 176 -10.32 -8.89 7.85
N ARG A 177 -9.60 -8.43 8.84
CA ARG A 177 -9.21 -7.03 8.96
C ARG A 177 -8.06 -6.72 8.00
N VAL A 178 -7.95 -5.47 7.58
CA VAL A 178 -6.82 -5.01 6.77
C VAL A 178 -5.98 -4.08 7.64
N PHE A 179 -4.67 -4.22 7.56
CA PHE A 179 -3.70 -3.29 8.16
C PHE A 179 -2.67 -2.89 7.11
N GLY A 180 -2.36 -1.60 7.07
CA GLY A 180 -1.34 -1.06 6.19
C GLY A 180 -0.39 -0.14 6.95
N PHE A 181 0.92 -0.27 6.73
CA PHE A 181 1.91 0.59 7.36
C PHE A 181 3.23 0.63 6.60
N TYR A 182 4.06 1.60 6.98
CA TYR A 182 5.40 1.78 6.42
C TYR A 182 6.49 1.23 7.34
N VAL A 183 7.55 0.67 6.75
CA VAL A 183 8.82 0.43 7.45
C VAL A 183 9.90 1.27 6.78
N VAL A 184 10.39 2.26 7.49
CA VAL A 184 11.30 3.29 6.96
C VAL A 184 12.66 3.26 7.67
N PRO A 185 13.70 3.89 7.11
CA PRO A 185 14.93 4.17 7.89
C PRO A 185 14.62 4.97 9.14
N GLY A 186 15.15 4.52 10.29
CA GLY A 186 14.98 5.22 11.56
C GLY A 186 15.92 6.41 11.68
N GLN A 187 15.58 7.33 12.59
CA GLN A 187 16.44 8.44 12.98
C GLN A 187 17.33 8.02 14.16
N GLU A 188 18.61 8.26 14.07
CA GLU A 188 19.54 8.06 15.18
C GLU A 188 19.32 9.13 16.28
N PRO A 189 19.59 8.83 17.58
CA PRO A 189 20.09 7.54 18.10
C PRO A 189 18.99 6.52 18.45
N ASP A 190 17.71 6.95 18.53
CA ASP A 190 16.65 6.15 19.15
C ASP A 190 15.95 5.21 18.17
N GLY A 191 16.22 5.34 16.86
CA GLY A 191 15.56 4.57 15.81
C GLY A 191 14.09 4.98 15.59
N GLY A 192 13.67 6.15 16.12
CA GLY A 192 12.32 6.70 15.92
C GLY A 192 12.04 7.08 14.47
N LEU A 193 10.80 7.44 14.19
CA LEU A 193 10.42 7.94 12.87
C LEU A 193 10.96 9.37 12.69
N PRO A 194 11.48 9.72 11.51
CA PRO A 194 11.78 11.09 11.19
C PRO A 194 10.52 11.97 11.25
N PRO A 195 10.57 13.22 11.78
CA PRO A 195 9.41 14.11 11.88
C PRO A 195 8.72 14.37 10.53
N ILE A 196 9.48 14.42 9.44
CA ILE A 196 8.95 14.58 8.09
C ILE A 196 8.08 13.38 7.67
N VAL A 197 8.41 12.18 8.12
CA VAL A 197 7.65 10.96 7.87
C VAL A 197 6.35 10.96 8.67
N GLU A 198 6.40 11.37 9.94
CA GLU A 198 5.20 11.50 10.77
C GLU A 198 4.24 12.56 10.22
N ALA A 199 4.77 13.69 9.74
CA ALA A 199 3.98 14.71 9.08
C ALA A 199 3.30 14.18 7.81
N ALA A 200 4.01 13.39 6.98
CA ALA A 200 3.46 12.77 5.78
C ALA A 200 2.32 11.77 6.12
N PHE A 201 2.41 11.07 7.25
CA PHE A 201 1.31 10.20 7.72
C PHE A 201 0.06 11.02 8.11
N GLY A 202 0.26 12.15 8.78
CA GLY A 202 -0.84 13.06 9.11
C GLY A 202 -1.51 13.63 7.85
N GLU A 203 -0.72 14.01 6.84
CA GLU A 203 -1.23 14.46 5.55
C GLU A 203 -2.02 13.35 4.83
N ALA A 204 -1.52 12.11 4.84
CA ALA A 204 -2.20 10.96 4.25
C ALA A 204 -3.59 10.70 4.84
N LEU A 205 -3.83 11.11 6.08
CA LEU A 205 -5.11 11.00 6.79
C LEU A 205 -6.02 12.23 6.60
N SER A 206 -5.59 13.24 5.87
CA SER A 206 -6.41 14.43 5.61
C SER A 206 -7.63 14.11 4.74
N GLU A 207 -8.78 14.71 5.05
CA GLU A 207 -10.02 14.45 4.33
C GLU A 207 -9.93 14.70 2.82
N PRO A 208 -9.32 15.81 2.34
CA PRO A 208 -9.17 16.02 0.89
C PRO A 208 -8.37 14.91 0.20
N LEU A 209 -7.32 14.38 0.87
CA LEU A 209 -6.51 13.32 0.30
C LEU A 209 -7.27 11.99 0.31
N LEU A 210 -8.05 11.70 1.35
CA LEU A 210 -8.89 10.51 1.42
C LEU A 210 -9.98 10.52 0.34
N GLU A 211 -10.63 11.66 0.12
CA GLU A 211 -11.62 11.82 -0.96
C GLU A 211 -11.00 11.60 -2.34
N ALA A 212 -9.81 12.17 -2.59
CA ALA A 212 -9.09 12.00 -3.83
C ALA A 212 -8.62 10.55 -4.05
N ASN A 213 -8.25 9.82 -2.99
CA ASN A 213 -7.80 8.43 -3.07
C ASN A 213 -8.95 7.42 -3.17
N PHE A 214 -10.13 7.74 -2.63
CA PHE A 214 -11.29 6.86 -2.55
C PHE A 214 -12.56 7.46 -3.13
N PRO A 215 -12.54 8.04 -4.35
CA PRO A 215 -13.71 8.70 -4.92
C PRO A 215 -14.87 7.74 -5.20
N HIS A 216 -14.57 6.43 -5.27
CA HIS A 216 -15.52 5.34 -5.53
C HIS A 216 -16.13 4.74 -4.25
N ARG A 217 -15.67 5.17 -3.08
CA ARG A 217 -16.13 4.69 -1.77
C ARG A 217 -17.09 5.67 -1.13
N SER A 218 -18.09 5.15 -0.44
CA SER A 218 -18.94 5.97 0.43
C SER A 218 -18.15 6.53 1.62
N THR A 219 -18.62 7.61 2.24
CA THR A 219 -18.01 8.20 3.46
C THR A 219 -17.82 7.14 4.54
N ARG A 220 -18.83 6.32 4.81
CA ARG A 220 -18.74 5.22 5.78
C ARG A 220 -17.65 4.21 5.48
N GLU A 221 -17.45 3.87 4.20
CA GLU A 221 -16.37 2.96 3.79
C GLU A 221 -15.01 3.64 3.91
N ARG A 222 -14.91 4.93 3.54
CA ARG A 222 -13.68 5.72 3.73
C ARG A 222 -13.25 5.76 5.18
N ASP A 223 -14.20 6.04 6.09
CA ASP A 223 -13.95 6.04 7.54
C ASP A 223 -13.41 4.68 8.01
N ALA A 224 -14.04 3.61 7.57
CA ALA A 224 -13.60 2.26 7.92
C ALA A 224 -12.23 1.90 7.33
N ILE A 225 -11.94 2.29 6.08
CA ILE A 225 -10.64 2.08 5.42
C ILE A 225 -9.55 2.91 6.10
N THR A 226 -9.86 4.13 6.54
CA THR A 226 -8.90 5.00 7.25
C THR A 226 -8.39 4.35 8.53
N THR A 227 -9.20 3.55 9.22
CA THR A 227 -8.75 2.81 10.40
C THR A 227 -7.74 1.71 10.10
N CYS A 228 -7.57 1.32 8.83
CA CYS A 228 -6.61 0.30 8.43
C CYS A 228 -5.17 0.83 8.39
N PHE A 229 -4.96 2.15 8.33
CA PHE A 229 -3.63 2.75 8.22
C PHE A 229 -3.02 2.98 9.60
N LEU A 230 -1.93 2.28 9.89
CA LEU A 230 -1.24 2.32 11.18
C LEU A 230 -0.07 3.31 11.22
N GLY A 231 0.17 4.06 10.15
CA GLY A 231 1.36 4.92 10.04
C GLY A 231 2.59 4.12 9.68
N GLY A 232 3.56 4.02 10.59
CA GLY A 232 4.76 3.24 10.28
C GLY A 232 5.65 2.97 11.49
N THR A 233 6.72 2.25 11.20
CA THR A 233 7.81 1.95 12.13
C THR A 233 9.15 2.06 11.41
N SER A 234 10.25 1.95 12.14
CA SER A 234 11.58 1.96 11.54
C SER A 234 12.24 0.58 11.53
N TRP A 235 13.16 0.37 10.58
CA TRP A 235 14.00 -0.82 10.55
C TRP A 235 14.74 -1.04 11.87
N ASN A 236 15.22 0.04 12.49
CA ASN A 236 15.96 -0.01 13.75
C ASN A 236 15.06 -0.55 14.88
N LEU A 237 13.82 -0.06 14.99
CA LEU A 237 12.87 -0.54 15.98
C LEU A 237 12.46 -2.00 15.73
N VAL A 238 12.22 -2.39 14.47
CA VAL A 238 11.94 -3.78 14.11
C VAL A 238 13.12 -4.69 14.50
N CYS A 239 14.33 -4.35 14.10
CA CYS A 239 15.52 -5.13 14.42
C CYS A 239 15.75 -5.24 15.94
N LYS A 240 15.62 -4.13 16.67
CA LYS A 240 15.73 -4.09 18.13
C LYS A 240 14.67 -4.96 18.80
N LYS A 241 13.41 -4.80 18.43
CA LYS A 241 12.29 -5.56 19.00
C LYS A 241 12.45 -7.06 18.84
N PHE A 242 12.91 -7.46 17.67
CA PHE A 242 13.03 -8.88 17.31
C PHE A 242 14.46 -9.40 17.43
N ASN A 243 15.38 -8.67 18.02
CA ASN A 243 16.78 -9.07 18.17
C ASN A 243 17.40 -9.59 16.86
N ILE A 244 17.19 -8.84 15.78
CA ILE A 244 17.79 -9.09 14.46
C ILE A 244 19.03 -8.19 14.37
N SER A 245 20.19 -8.79 14.02
CA SER A 245 21.43 -8.02 13.90
C SER A 245 21.34 -7.02 12.74
N SER A 246 21.34 -5.73 13.07
CA SER A 246 21.35 -4.67 12.05
C SER A 246 22.66 -4.60 11.27
N THR A 247 23.77 -5.10 11.86
CA THR A 247 25.09 -5.11 11.20
C THR A 247 25.19 -6.10 10.05
N SER A 248 24.31 -7.10 10.00
CA SER A 248 24.23 -8.07 8.91
C SER A 248 23.32 -7.59 7.76
N LEU A 249 22.62 -6.45 7.93
CA LEU A 249 21.74 -5.92 6.91
C LEU A 249 22.49 -5.00 5.96
N PRO A 250 22.09 -4.92 4.68
CA PRO A 250 22.63 -3.96 3.75
C PRO A 250 22.48 -2.53 4.31
N ARG A 251 23.57 -1.74 4.26
CA ARG A 251 23.56 -0.34 4.70
C ARG A 251 22.72 0.49 3.72
N THR A 252 21.88 1.37 4.24
CA THR A 252 21.28 2.41 3.43
C THR A 252 22.27 3.56 3.25
N ILE A 253 22.15 4.33 2.16
CA ILE A 253 23.04 5.48 1.89
C ILE A 253 22.97 6.54 3.02
N ARG A 254 21.89 6.55 3.82
CA ARG A 254 21.74 7.43 5.00
C ARG A 254 22.44 6.92 6.26
N ASP A 255 22.92 5.67 6.25
CA ASP A 255 23.69 5.10 7.37
C ASP A 255 25.20 5.46 7.28
N SER A 256 25.61 6.22 6.28
CA SER A 256 26.99 6.72 6.18
C SER A 256 27.12 7.97 7.04
N PRO A 257 28.07 8.02 8.00
CA PRO A 257 28.38 9.25 8.72
C PRO A 257 28.87 10.31 7.73
N VAL A 258 28.33 11.51 7.83
CA VAL A 258 28.80 12.71 7.10
C VAL A 258 30.14 13.13 7.70
#